data_29e9721563626daf18034698a97a633d
#
_entry.id   29e9721563626daf18034698a97a633d
#
_cell.length_a   1.000
_cell.length_b   1.000
_cell.length_c   1.000
_cell.angle_alpha   90.00
_cell.angle_beta   90.00
_cell.angle_gamma   90.00
#
_symmetry.space_group_name_H-M   'P 1'
#
loop_
_entity.id
_entity.type
_entity.pdbx_description
1 polymer ?
#
loop_
_entity_poly.entity_id
_entity_poly.type
_entity_poly.pdbx_seq_one_letter_code
_entity_poly.pdbx_strand_id
1 'polypeptide(L)'
;MSFDAYISQFIGEQVLSNEEIVSLHNLLKNGVESARERLVKSNMRLVVKIANDYRDYGMDFEDVVSNGVLGLLKAIEVFDAGKGVFSSCASTWINKYIRMGFDMGRSVHTKRYDRMTDEERSSCVVESLNEKIGDGETEFADRLVGNLESPSEAVERASSIKAMRDAIDNVLDAREQFVVRARYGVDGNGGLTLREIADRLGMTHERVRQIEVSALLKVRERMER
;
A
#
# COMPACT_ATOMS: atom_id res chain seq x y z
N MET A 1 -17.19 10.25 16.81
CA MET A 1 -17.65 10.35 18.24
C MET A 1 -16.49 10.79 19.13
N SER A 2 -16.70 11.62 20.15
CA SER A 2 -15.57 12.00 21.02
C SER A 2 -15.20 10.82 21.93
N PHE A 3 -13.92 10.72 22.31
CA PHE A 3 -13.37 9.72 23.23
C PHE A 3 -14.18 9.62 24.55
N ASP A 4 -14.55 10.76 25.11
CA ASP A 4 -15.30 10.84 26.36
C ASP A 4 -16.74 10.28 26.21
N ALA A 5 -17.37 10.49 25.07
CA ALA A 5 -18.69 9.92 24.78
C ALA A 5 -18.64 8.40 24.62
N TYR A 6 -17.56 7.87 24.05
CA TYR A 6 -17.36 6.43 23.90
C TYR A 6 -17.07 5.76 25.26
N ILE A 7 -16.23 6.37 26.09
CA ILE A 7 -15.96 5.87 27.46
C ILE A 7 -17.21 5.94 28.34
N SER A 8 -18.00 7.04 28.26
CA SER A 8 -19.20 7.21 29.11
C SER A 8 -20.21 6.06 28.95
N GLN A 9 -20.25 5.45 27.78
CA GLN A 9 -21.09 4.28 27.51
C GLN A 9 -20.70 3.04 28.34
N PHE A 10 -19.43 2.93 28.77
CA PHE A 10 -18.89 1.80 29.52
C PHE A 10 -18.53 2.13 30.99
N ILE A 11 -18.73 3.38 31.45
CA ILE A 11 -18.41 3.80 32.83
C ILE A 11 -19.29 3.09 33.87
N GLY A 12 -20.46 2.61 33.49
CA GLY A 12 -21.39 1.88 34.41
C GLY A 12 -21.00 0.43 34.69
N GLU A 13 -20.07 -0.14 33.96
CA GLU A 13 -19.68 -1.55 34.15
C GLU A 13 -18.66 -1.69 35.30
N GLN A 14 -18.94 -2.61 36.17
CA GLN A 14 -18.08 -2.91 37.33
C GLN A 14 -16.76 -3.55 36.89
N VAL A 15 -15.65 -3.02 37.39
CA VAL A 15 -14.33 -3.63 37.16
C VAL A 15 -14.27 -4.95 37.95
N LEU A 16 -14.04 -6.03 37.23
CA LEU A 16 -13.95 -7.37 37.83
C LEU A 16 -12.59 -7.57 38.52
N SER A 17 -12.62 -8.25 39.65
CA SER A 17 -11.41 -8.76 40.31
C SER A 17 -10.78 -9.90 39.50
N ASN A 18 -9.49 -10.19 39.71
CA ASN A 18 -8.84 -11.32 39.06
C ASN A 18 -9.51 -12.66 39.30
N GLU A 19 -10.05 -12.84 40.53
CA GLU A 19 -10.76 -14.07 40.95
C GLU A 19 -12.08 -14.22 40.16
N GLU A 20 -12.82 -13.12 40.00
CA GLU A 20 -14.05 -13.11 39.19
C GLU A 20 -13.77 -13.36 37.71
N ILE A 21 -12.70 -12.82 37.19
CA ILE A 21 -12.27 -13.08 35.80
C ILE A 21 -11.97 -14.57 35.59
N VAL A 22 -11.24 -15.19 36.50
CA VAL A 22 -10.93 -16.63 36.46
C VAL A 22 -12.20 -17.47 36.56
N SER A 23 -13.13 -17.12 37.46
CA SER A 23 -14.39 -17.82 37.59
C SER A 23 -15.27 -17.74 36.34
N LEU A 24 -15.37 -16.55 35.75
CA LEU A 24 -16.10 -16.34 34.46
C LEU A 24 -15.42 -17.08 33.32
N HIS A 25 -14.10 -17.11 33.25
CA HIS A 25 -13.36 -17.85 32.24
C HIS A 25 -13.60 -19.37 32.36
N ASN A 26 -13.68 -19.91 33.59
CA ASN A 26 -14.02 -21.31 33.79
C ASN A 26 -15.47 -21.61 33.36
N LEU A 27 -16.43 -20.70 33.61
CA LEU A 27 -17.80 -20.82 33.11
C LEU A 27 -17.85 -20.80 31.58
N LEU A 28 -17.03 -19.96 30.95
CA LEU A 28 -16.92 -19.93 29.50
C LEU A 28 -16.40 -21.25 28.93
N LYS A 29 -15.40 -21.87 29.55
CA LYS A 29 -14.90 -23.21 29.18
C LYS A 29 -15.97 -24.30 29.27
N ASN A 30 -16.95 -24.11 30.15
CA ASN A 30 -18.11 -24.99 30.30
C ASN A 30 -19.27 -24.65 29.32
N GLY A 31 -19.05 -23.72 28.39
CA GLY A 31 -20.02 -23.40 27.33
C GLY A 31 -21.04 -22.31 27.70
N VAL A 32 -20.84 -21.55 28.75
CA VAL A 32 -21.73 -20.46 29.17
C VAL A 32 -21.37 -19.18 28.41
N GLU A 33 -22.07 -18.88 27.33
CA GLU A 33 -21.79 -17.74 26.42
C GLU A 33 -21.99 -16.37 27.12
N SER A 34 -22.92 -16.26 28.07
CA SER A 34 -23.14 -15.03 28.86
C SER A 34 -21.91 -14.59 29.65
N ALA A 35 -21.04 -15.51 30.03
CA ALA A 35 -19.76 -15.21 30.65
C ALA A 35 -18.81 -14.45 29.76
N ARG A 36 -18.83 -14.76 28.44
CA ARG A 36 -18.04 -14.07 27.41
C ARG A 36 -18.44 -12.59 27.31
N GLU A 37 -19.74 -12.33 27.17
CA GLU A 37 -20.24 -10.95 27.07
C GLU A 37 -19.85 -10.12 28.30
N ARG A 38 -19.98 -10.71 29.50
CA ARG A 38 -19.61 -10.04 30.74
C ARG A 38 -18.10 -9.75 30.83
N LEU A 39 -17.25 -10.69 30.40
CA LEU A 39 -15.80 -10.48 30.32
C LEU A 39 -15.44 -9.38 29.33
N VAL A 40 -16.08 -9.32 28.16
CA VAL A 40 -15.85 -8.27 27.17
C VAL A 40 -16.27 -6.91 27.73
N LYS A 41 -17.51 -6.76 28.20
CA LYS A 41 -18.05 -5.49 28.72
C LYS A 41 -17.20 -4.92 29.85
N SER A 42 -16.82 -5.74 30.83
CA SER A 42 -16.00 -5.30 31.98
C SER A 42 -14.56 -4.85 31.56
N ASN A 43 -14.04 -5.33 30.47
CA ASN A 43 -12.69 -4.99 29.99
C ASN A 43 -12.66 -3.97 28.84
N MET A 44 -13.82 -3.43 28.40
CA MET A 44 -13.88 -2.42 27.34
C MET A 44 -13.10 -1.15 27.69
N ARG A 45 -13.08 -0.75 28.96
CA ARG A 45 -12.28 0.40 29.42
C ARG A 45 -10.78 0.22 29.14
N LEU A 46 -10.26 -1.00 29.27
CA LEU A 46 -8.88 -1.33 28.95
C LEU A 46 -8.63 -1.19 27.46
N VAL A 47 -9.55 -1.69 26.61
CA VAL A 47 -9.45 -1.55 25.14
C VAL A 47 -9.41 -0.10 24.74
N VAL A 48 -10.35 0.72 25.22
CA VAL A 48 -10.43 2.15 24.89
C VAL A 48 -9.20 2.92 25.37
N LYS A 49 -8.68 2.59 26.56
CA LYS A 49 -7.44 3.18 27.09
C LYS A 49 -6.26 2.92 26.15
N ILE A 50 -6.08 1.66 25.72
CA ILE A 50 -4.98 1.30 24.81
C ILE A 50 -5.22 1.90 23.42
N ALA A 51 -6.45 1.90 22.91
CA ALA A 51 -6.79 2.48 21.62
C ALA A 51 -6.48 3.99 21.53
N ASN A 52 -6.60 4.70 22.66
CA ASN A 52 -6.27 6.13 22.70
C ASN A 52 -4.81 6.44 22.39
N ASP A 53 -3.87 5.53 22.69
CA ASP A 53 -2.45 5.68 22.37
C ASP A 53 -2.18 5.61 20.85
N TYR A 54 -3.18 5.17 20.07
CA TYR A 54 -3.10 5.01 18.62
C TYR A 54 -3.97 6.01 17.84
N ARG A 55 -4.51 7.02 18.49
CA ARG A 55 -5.50 7.94 17.91
C ARG A 55 -5.00 8.73 16.71
N ASP A 56 -3.73 9.14 16.74
CA ASP A 56 -3.16 10.09 15.77
C ASP A 56 -2.40 9.40 14.62
N TYR A 57 -2.62 8.10 14.41
CA TYR A 57 -1.90 7.32 13.42
C TYR A 57 -2.68 7.03 12.12
N GLY A 58 -3.72 7.84 11.82
CA GLY A 58 -4.39 7.84 10.51
C GLY A 58 -5.43 6.74 10.28
N MET A 59 -5.92 6.11 11.35
CA MET A 59 -7.08 5.21 11.32
C MET A 59 -8.19 5.82 12.18
N ASP A 60 -9.44 5.65 11.76
CA ASP A 60 -10.59 6.09 12.54
C ASP A 60 -10.58 5.43 13.93
N PHE A 61 -10.85 6.24 14.97
CA PHE A 61 -10.81 5.77 16.35
C PHE A 61 -11.76 4.58 16.61
N GLU A 62 -12.91 4.56 15.95
CA GLU A 62 -13.88 3.47 16.04
C GLU A 62 -13.31 2.15 15.47
N ASP A 63 -12.52 2.22 14.40
CA ASP A 63 -11.83 1.08 13.81
C ASP A 63 -10.70 0.58 14.70
N VAL A 64 -9.94 1.51 15.32
CA VAL A 64 -8.89 1.15 16.29
C VAL A 64 -9.50 0.40 17.47
N VAL A 65 -10.63 0.89 18.02
CA VAL A 65 -11.34 0.21 19.12
C VAL A 65 -11.88 -1.14 18.67
N SER A 66 -12.45 -1.24 17.47
CA SER A 66 -12.97 -2.49 16.91
C SER A 66 -11.88 -3.55 16.80
N ASN A 67 -10.70 -3.18 16.28
CA ASN A 67 -9.53 -4.05 16.24
C ASN A 67 -9.06 -4.44 17.65
N GLY A 68 -9.12 -3.50 18.61
CA GLY A 68 -8.82 -3.76 20.02
C GLY A 68 -9.78 -4.79 20.65
N VAL A 69 -11.07 -4.72 20.33
CA VAL A 69 -12.08 -5.71 20.78
C VAL A 69 -11.79 -7.10 20.22
N LEU A 70 -11.40 -7.20 18.95
CA LEU A 70 -10.97 -8.48 18.37
C LEU A 70 -9.77 -9.05 19.11
N GLY A 71 -8.82 -8.20 19.50
CA GLY A 71 -7.68 -8.58 20.34
C GLY A 71 -8.10 -9.06 21.72
N LEU A 72 -9.06 -8.38 22.36
CA LEU A 72 -9.63 -8.79 23.64
C LEU A 72 -10.33 -10.14 23.57
N LEU A 73 -11.13 -10.38 22.53
CA LEU A 73 -11.79 -11.67 22.30
C LEU A 73 -10.75 -12.78 22.15
N LYS A 74 -9.67 -12.53 21.43
CA LYS A 74 -8.57 -13.51 21.31
C LYS A 74 -7.85 -13.74 22.62
N ALA A 75 -7.66 -12.70 23.43
CA ALA A 75 -7.08 -12.85 24.76
C ALA A 75 -7.95 -13.74 25.67
N ILE A 76 -9.28 -13.59 25.63
CA ILE A 76 -10.22 -14.42 26.38
C ILE A 76 -10.11 -15.90 25.97
N GLU A 77 -9.92 -16.19 24.69
CA GLU A 77 -9.77 -17.58 24.21
C GLU A 77 -8.46 -18.24 24.66
N VAL A 78 -7.37 -17.48 24.66
CA VAL A 78 -6.01 -18.00 24.90
C VAL A 78 -5.59 -17.89 26.38
N PHE A 79 -6.37 -17.17 27.20
CA PHE A 79 -6.02 -16.93 28.60
C PHE A 79 -5.88 -18.23 29.41
N ASP A 80 -4.80 -18.28 30.19
CA ASP A 80 -4.52 -19.35 31.14
C ASP A 80 -4.24 -18.74 32.52
N ALA A 81 -5.14 -18.99 33.45
CA ALA A 81 -5.06 -18.46 34.83
C ALA A 81 -3.80 -18.88 35.58
N GLY A 82 -3.14 -19.97 35.15
CA GLY A 82 -1.88 -20.44 35.76
C GLY A 82 -0.64 -19.66 35.32
N LYS A 83 -0.74 -18.85 34.24
CA LYS A 83 0.41 -18.15 33.66
C LYS A 83 0.49 -16.65 33.96
N GLY A 84 -0.49 -16.09 34.65
CA GLY A 84 -0.44 -14.69 35.08
C GLY A 84 -1.77 -13.97 35.08
N VAL A 85 -1.71 -12.64 35.18
CA VAL A 85 -2.88 -11.77 35.27
C VAL A 85 -3.51 -11.54 33.88
N PHE A 86 -4.84 -11.60 33.81
CA PHE A 86 -5.58 -11.43 32.59
C PHE A 86 -5.28 -10.10 31.85
N SER A 87 -5.18 -9.00 32.60
CA SER A 87 -4.93 -7.67 32.01
C SER A 87 -3.63 -7.58 31.20
N SER A 88 -2.57 -8.27 31.66
CA SER A 88 -1.30 -8.33 30.93
C SER A 88 -1.43 -9.11 29.62
N CYS A 89 -2.12 -10.26 29.67
CA CYS A 89 -2.41 -11.05 28.46
C CYS A 89 -3.28 -10.24 27.50
N ALA A 90 -4.35 -9.62 27.98
CA ALA A 90 -5.26 -8.81 27.19
C ALA A 90 -4.53 -7.63 26.53
N SER A 91 -3.72 -6.87 27.26
CA SER A 91 -2.95 -5.75 26.70
C SER A 91 -2.05 -6.17 25.54
N THR A 92 -1.38 -7.32 25.65
CA THR A 92 -0.52 -7.85 24.60
C THR A 92 -1.31 -8.17 23.33
N TRP A 93 -2.45 -8.83 23.46
CA TRP A 93 -3.29 -9.19 22.32
C TRP A 93 -4.01 -7.99 21.70
N ILE A 94 -4.50 -7.05 22.54
CA ILE A 94 -5.13 -5.81 22.07
C ILE A 94 -4.13 -5.01 21.22
N ASN A 95 -2.93 -4.75 21.73
CA ASN A 95 -1.88 -4.05 20.99
C ASN A 95 -1.53 -4.75 19.68
N LYS A 96 -1.41 -6.08 19.68
CA LYS A 96 -1.11 -6.86 18.48
C LYS A 96 -2.18 -6.70 17.40
N TYR A 97 -3.47 -6.78 17.79
CA TYR A 97 -4.57 -6.69 16.82
C TYR A 97 -4.76 -5.27 16.30
N ILE A 98 -4.59 -4.25 17.14
CA ILE A 98 -4.59 -2.84 16.69
C ILE A 98 -3.50 -2.62 15.63
N ARG A 99 -2.26 -3.05 15.89
CA ARG A 99 -1.15 -2.92 14.93
C ARG A 99 -1.39 -3.70 13.64
N MET A 100 -1.98 -4.87 13.74
CA MET A 100 -2.36 -5.66 12.57
C MET A 100 -3.45 -4.95 11.76
N GLY A 101 -4.40 -4.29 12.41
CA GLY A 101 -5.42 -3.46 11.76
C GLY A 101 -4.80 -2.31 10.95
N PHE A 102 -3.80 -1.64 11.49
CA PHE A 102 -3.04 -0.63 10.75
C PHE A 102 -2.33 -1.20 9.52
N ASP A 103 -1.73 -2.39 9.63
CA ASP A 103 -1.09 -3.03 8.48
C ASP A 103 -2.09 -3.42 7.38
N MET A 104 -3.31 -3.82 7.75
CA MET A 104 -4.36 -4.23 6.81
C MET A 104 -5.11 -3.04 6.18
N GLY A 105 -5.27 -1.95 6.92
CA GLY A 105 -6.03 -0.76 6.49
C GLY A 105 -5.28 0.17 5.53
N ARG A 106 -3.99 -0.02 5.30
CA ARG A 106 -3.20 0.83 4.43
C ARG A 106 -3.36 0.48 2.96
N SER A 107 -3.53 1.49 2.13
CA SER A 107 -3.52 1.35 0.67
C SER A 107 -2.11 1.10 0.11
N VAL A 108 -1.06 1.58 0.80
CA VAL A 108 0.35 1.39 0.41
C VAL A 108 1.12 0.67 1.51
N HIS A 109 1.60 -0.52 1.20
CA HIS A 109 2.36 -1.38 2.12
C HIS A 109 3.87 -1.22 1.87
N THR A 110 4.53 -0.31 2.58
CA THR A 110 6.00 -0.14 2.50
C THR A 110 6.73 -0.93 3.57
N LYS A 111 6.33 -0.79 4.82
CA LYS A 111 6.89 -1.47 6.00
C LYS A 111 5.76 -1.92 6.93
N ARG A 112 6.01 -2.97 7.72
CA ARG A 112 5.08 -3.34 8.81
C ARG A 112 5.07 -2.25 9.87
N TYR A 113 3.90 -1.98 10.45
CA TYR A 113 3.70 -0.96 11.48
C TYR A 113 4.70 -1.06 12.63
N ASP A 114 5.03 -2.27 13.08
CA ASP A 114 5.99 -2.51 14.18
C ASP A 114 7.43 -2.07 13.86
N ARG A 115 7.78 -1.91 12.59
CA ARG A 115 9.12 -1.53 12.10
C ARG A 115 9.22 -0.07 11.70
N MET A 116 8.15 0.70 11.86
CA MET A 116 8.10 2.12 11.51
C MET A 116 8.46 2.95 12.73
N THR A 117 9.16 4.07 12.48
CA THR A 117 9.36 5.12 13.49
C THR A 117 8.06 5.88 13.71
N ASP A 118 7.95 6.64 14.80
CA ASP A 118 6.76 7.44 15.09
C ASP A 118 6.54 8.54 14.03
N GLU A 119 7.60 9.08 13.46
CA GLU A 119 7.55 10.04 12.34
C GLU A 119 6.99 9.37 11.06
N GLU A 120 7.46 8.16 10.74
CA GLU A 120 6.95 7.38 9.60
C GLU A 120 5.47 6.99 9.78
N ARG A 121 5.03 6.71 11.01
CA ARG A 121 3.62 6.41 11.32
C ARG A 121 2.73 7.63 11.12
N SER A 122 3.17 8.81 11.59
CA SER A 122 2.43 10.06 11.43
C SER A 122 2.36 10.51 9.97
N SER A 123 3.37 10.21 9.16
CA SER A 123 3.39 10.53 7.73
C SER A 123 2.53 9.61 6.86
N CYS A 124 1.99 8.52 7.42
CA CYS A 124 1.10 7.60 6.72
C CYS A 124 -0.39 8.00 6.79
N VAL A 125 -0.69 9.19 7.28
CA VAL A 125 -2.05 9.72 7.27
C VAL A 125 -2.48 9.97 5.81
N VAL A 126 -3.62 9.40 5.44
CA VAL A 126 -4.22 9.62 4.11
C VAL A 126 -5.15 10.81 4.20
N GLU A 127 -4.86 11.84 3.42
CA GLU A 127 -5.71 13.02 3.32
C GLU A 127 -6.76 12.82 2.22
N SER A 128 -7.95 13.38 2.43
CA SER A 128 -9.01 13.32 1.42
C SER A 128 -8.73 14.30 0.28
N LEU A 129 -8.82 13.83 -0.96
CA LEU A 129 -8.69 14.69 -2.13
C LEU A 129 -9.80 15.75 -2.23
N ASN A 130 -10.94 15.50 -1.59
CA ASN A 130 -12.09 16.42 -1.54
C ASN A 130 -12.01 17.38 -0.33
N GLU A 131 -10.92 17.37 0.41
CA GLU A 131 -10.71 18.31 1.51
C GLU A 131 -10.48 19.71 0.97
N LYS A 132 -11.19 20.68 1.55
CA LYS A 132 -11.10 22.09 1.14
C LYS A 132 -9.83 22.73 1.69
N ILE A 133 -9.08 23.40 0.84
CA ILE A 133 -7.85 24.09 1.23
C ILE A 133 -8.15 25.51 1.63
N GLY A 134 -7.91 25.84 2.92
CA GLY A 134 -8.12 27.18 3.47
C GLY A 134 -9.60 27.58 3.50
N ASP A 135 -9.87 28.88 3.40
CA ASP A 135 -11.23 29.46 3.41
C ASP A 135 -11.91 29.43 2.03
N GLY A 136 -11.32 28.74 1.05
CA GLY A 136 -11.77 28.69 -0.34
C GLY A 136 -12.71 27.53 -0.67
N GLU A 137 -13.30 27.59 -1.87
CA GLU A 137 -14.10 26.50 -2.43
C GLU A 137 -13.25 25.46 -3.18
N THR A 138 -11.92 25.67 -3.29
CA THR A 138 -10.99 24.77 -3.99
C THR A 138 -10.67 23.54 -3.17
N GLU A 139 -10.86 22.36 -3.78
CA GLU A 139 -10.51 21.08 -3.21
C GLU A 139 -9.02 20.75 -3.44
N PHE A 140 -8.46 19.86 -2.61
CA PHE A 140 -7.08 19.40 -2.78
C PHE A 140 -6.86 18.74 -4.15
N ALA A 141 -7.88 18.06 -4.67
CA ALA A 141 -7.86 17.45 -6.00
C ALA A 141 -7.60 18.46 -7.13
N ASP A 142 -8.12 19.70 -7.03
CA ASP A 142 -7.97 20.74 -8.05
C ASP A 142 -6.53 21.25 -8.19
N ARG A 143 -5.71 21.06 -7.16
CA ARG A 143 -4.28 21.46 -7.15
C ARG A 143 -3.34 20.36 -7.65
N LEU A 144 -3.81 19.13 -7.76
CA LEU A 144 -2.98 18.04 -8.24
C LEU A 144 -2.79 18.15 -9.74
N VAL A 145 -1.56 18.36 -10.15
CA VAL A 145 -1.19 18.34 -11.57
C VAL A 145 -1.22 16.89 -12.04
N GLY A 146 -2.09 16.61 -12.99
CA GLY A 146 -2.12 15.29 -13.65
C GLY A 146 -0.86 15.06 -14.48
N ASN A 147 -0.35 13.82 -14.49
CA ASN A 147 0.74 13.40 -15.35
C ASN A 147 0.27 13.13 -16.82
N LEU A 148 -0.84 13.75 -17.21
CA LEU A 148 -1.33 13.63 -18.57
C LEU A 148 -0.44 14.48 -19.50
N GLU A 149 0.04 13.86 -20.55
CA GLU A 149 0.79 14.54 -21.61
C GLU A 149 -0.07 15.66 -22.19
N SER A 150 0.49 16.86 -22.33
CA SER A 150 -0.24 17.98 -22.92
C SER A 150 -0.54 17.68 -24.41
N PRO A 151 -1.63 18.21 -24.98
CA PRO A 151 -1.93 17.99 -26.40
C PRO A 151 -0.78 18.42 -27.33
N SER A 152 -0.02 19.45 -26.96
CA SER A 152 1.17 19.90 -27.71
C SER A 152 2.29 18.87 -27.66
N GLU A 153 2.61 18.34 -26.48
CA GLU A 153 3.63 17.28 -26.33
C GLU A 153 3.24 16.00 -27.08
N ALA A 154 1.96 15.63 -27.06
CA ALA A 154 1.46 14.48 -27.81
C ALA A 154 1.66 14.67 -29.34
N VAL A 155 1.40 15.86 -29.86
CA VAL A 155 1.63 16.19 -31.28
C VAL A 155 3.12 16.22 -31.63
N GLU A 156 3.95 16.81 -30.78
CA GLU A 156 5.42 16.82 -30.95
C GLU A 156 5.99 15.40 -30.95
N ARG A 157 5.54 14.57 -30.00
CA ARG A 157 5.94 13.16 -29.96
C ARG A 157 5.51 12.40 -31.20
N ALA A 158 4.27 12.57 -31.65
CA ALA A 158 3.78 11.93 -32.85
C ALA A 158 4.58 12.39 -34.13
N SER A 159 4.91 13.68 -34.19
CA SER A 159 5.75 14.23 -35.26
C SER A 159 7.16 13.65 -35.21
N SER A 160 7.78 13.59 -34.06
CA SER A 160 9.12 13.01 -33.87
C SER A 160 9.16 11.52 -34.22
N ILE A 161 8.16 10.75 -33.83
CA ILE A 161 8.04 9.33 -34.20
C ILE A 161 7.90 9.18 -35.71
N LYS A 162 7.11 10.03 -36.35
CA LYS A 162 6.97 10.02 -37.82
C LYS A 162 8.28 10.35 -38.52
N ALA A 163 8.97 11.42 -38.09
CA ALA A 163 10.27 11.80 -38.65
C ALA A 163 11.31 10.67 -38.48
N MET A 164 11.33 10.00 -37.34
CA MET A 164 12.21 8.85 -37.09
C MET A 164 11.87 7.67 -38.04
N ARG A 165 10.60 7.35 -38.26
CA ARG A 165 10.18 6.30 -39.18
C ARG A 165 10.58 6.64 -40.61
N ASP A 166 10.33 7.89 -41.05
CA ASP A 166 10.72 8.38 -42.37
C ASP A 166 12.25 8.33 -42.56
N ALA A 167 13.03 8.63 -41.50
CA ALA A 167 14.48 8.50 -41.56
C ALA A 167 14.93 7.03 -41.70
N ILE A 168 14.32 6.10 -40.95
CA ILE A 168 14.61 4.67 -41.06
C ILE A 168 14.33 4.18 -42.51
N ASP A 169 13.20 4.59 -43.06
CA ASP A 169 12.78 4.11 -44.40
C ASP A 169 13.61 4.66 -45.57
N ASN A 170 14.09 5.92 -45.45
CA ASN A 170 14.77 6.61 -46.53
C ASN A 170 16.30 6.52 -46.47
N VAL A 171 16.87 6.23 -45.29
CA VAL A 171 18.33 6.29 -45.07
C VAL A 171 18.97 4.91 -44.93
N LEU A 172 18.22 3.95 -44.38
CA LEU A 172 18.75 2.64 -44.09
C LEU A 172 18.48 1.63 -45.21
N ASP A 173 19.45 0.73 -45.43
CA ASP A 173 19.28 -0.44 -46.32
C ASP A 173 18.29 -1.46 -45.70
N ALA A 174 17.69 -2.31 -46.54
CA ALA A 174 16.68 -3.28 -46.12
C ALA A 174 17.14 -4.17 -44.92
N ARG A 175 18.43 -4.50 -44.87
CA ARG A 175 19.01 -5.26 -43.74
C ARG A 175 19.13 -4.43 -42.48
N GLU A 176 19.57 -3.20 -42.59
CA GLU A 176 19.69 -2.24 -41.47
C GLU A 176 18.29 -1.90 -40.91
N GLN A 177 17.32 -1.67 -41.78
CA GLN A 177 15.91 -1.46 -41.42
C GLN A 177 15.37 -2.62 -40.59
N PHE A 178 15.59 -3.86 -41.07
CA PHE A 178 15.13 -5.05 -40.36
C PHE A 178 15.74 -5.15 -38.96
N VAL A 179 17.07 -4.94 -38.84
CA VAL A 179 17.76 -5.01 -37.55
C VAL A 179 17.21 -3.96 -36.57
N VAL A 180 17.07 -2.70 -37.00
CA VAL A 180 16.58 -1.61 -36.17
C VAL A 180 15.11 -1.83 -35.77
N ARG A 181 14.24 -2.17 -36.71
CA ARG A 181 12.82 -2.42 -36.44
C ARG A 181 12.60 -3.60 -35.53
N ALA A 182 13.33 -4.72 -35.75
CA ALA A 182 13.24 -5.89 -34.91
C ALA A 182 13.80 -5.66 -33.48
N ARG A 183 14.87 -4.86 -33.36
CA ARG A 183 15.52 -4.58 -32.08
C ARG A 183 14.69 -3.67 -31.19
N TYR A 184 14.17 -2.58 -31.73
CA TYR A 184 13.47 -1.53 -31.00
C TYR A 184 11.95 -1.65 -31.06
N GLY A 185 11.43 -2.63 -31.79
CA GLY A 185 9.99 -2.86 -31.87
C GLY A 185 9.23 -1.71 -32.55
N VAL A 186 9.81 -1.03 -33.51
CA VAL A 186 9.22 0.15 -34.16
C VAL A 186 7.85 -0.15 -34.80
N ASP A 187 7.61 -1.41 -35.14
CA ASP A 187 6.36 -1.88 -35.75
C ASP A 187 5.35 -2.41 -34.71
N GLY A 188 5.59 -2.17 -33.40
CA GLY A 188 4.67 -2.58 -32.32
C GLY A 188 4.87 -4.00 -31.81
N ASN A 189 5.74 -4.79 -32.43
CA ASN A 189 6.16 -6.09 -31.89
C ASN A 189 7.33 -5.87 -30.93
N GLY A 190 7.28 -6.42 -29.72
CA GLY A 190 8.33 -6.22 -28.72
C GLY A 190 9.74 -6.46 -29.27
N GLY A 191 10.73 -5.73 -28.78
CA GLY A 191 12.11 -5.78 -29.26
C GLY A 191 12.76 -7.16 -29.09
N LEU A 192 13.42 -7.64 -30.15
CA LEU A 192 14.17 -8.90 -30.13
C LEU A 192 15.58 -8.71 -29.59
N THR A 193 16.18 -9.76 -29.05
CA THR A 193 17.58 -9.76 -28.65
C THR A 193 18.51 -9.86 -29.89
N LEU A 194 19.75 -9.38 -29.75
CA LEU A 194 20.75 -9.48 -30.84
C LEU A 194 20.98 -10.92 -31.31
N ARG A 195 20.84 -11.91 -30.39
CA ARG A 195 20.97 -13.34 -30.72
C ARG A 195 19.81 -13.81 -31.58
N GLU A 196 18.59 -13.49 -31.27
CA GLU A 196 17.39 -13.86 -32.02
C GLU A 196 17.39 -13.22 -33.42
N ILE A 197 17.89 -11.97 -33.52
CA ILE A 197 18.05 -11.31 -34.81
C ILE A 197 19.15 -11.99 -35.63
N ALA A 198 20.25 -12.35 -35.00
CA ALA A 198 21.36 -13.06 -35.63
C ALA A 198 20.93 -14.42 -36.20
N ASP A 199 20.17 -15.19 -35.42
CA ASP A 199 19.62 -16.49 -35.82
C ASP A 199 18.68 -16.36 -37.02
N ARG A 200 17.84 -15.30 -37.07
CA ARG A 200 16.94 -15.03 -38.22
C ARG A 200 17.65 -14.61 -39.49
N LEU A 201 18.78 -13.89 -39.34
CA LEU A 201 19.57 -13.40 -40.50
C LEU A 201 20.70 -14.35 -40.88
N GLY A 202 20.93 -15.43 -40.14
CA GLY A 202 22.02 -16.37 -40.37
C GLY A 202 23.43 -15.74 -40.20
N MET A 203 23.55 -14.82 -39.25
CA MET A 203 24.76 -14.04 -38.95
C MET A 203 25.25 -14.25 -37.52
N THR A 204 26.46 -13.76 -37.20
CA THR A 204 26.94 -13.69 -35.83
C THR A 204 26.31 -12.50 -35.11
N HIS A 205 26.07 -12.65 -33.79
CA HIS A 205 25.50 -11.56 -32.98
C HIS A 205 26.36 -10.28 -33.01
N GLU A 206 27.69 -10.41 -33.11
CA GLU A 206 28.59 -9.27 -33.25
C GLU A 206 28.41 -8.53 -34.57
N ARG A 207 28.13 -9.26 -35.65
CA ARG A 207 27.83 -8.64 -36.94
C ARG A 207 26.53 -7.84 -36.92
N VAL A 208 25.51 -8.38 -36.23
CA VAL A 208 24.24 -7.66 -36.01
C VAL A 208 24.46 -6.39 -35.19
N ARG A 209 25.32 -6.46 -34.13
CA ARG A 209 25.68 -5.28 -33.33
C ARG A 209 26.38 -4.20 -34.18
N GLN A 210 27.29 -4.59 -35.06
CA GLN A 210 27.96 -3.64 -35.99
C GLN A 210 26.95 -2.94 -36.91
N ILE A 211 25.99 -3.70 -37.44
CA ILE A 211 24.93 -3.17 -38.30
C ILE A 211 24.05 -2.21 -37.51
N GLU A 212 23.64 -2.56 -36.29
CA GLU A 212 22.87 -1.71 -35.40
C GLU A 212 23.56 -0.36 -35.16
N VAL A 213 24.82 -0.37 -34.75
CA VAL A 213 25.60 0.86 -34.49
C VAL A 213 25.72 1.73 -35.78
N SER A 214 26.02 1.11 -36.91
CA SER A 214 26.13 1.83 -38.18
C SER A 214 24.79 2.46 -38.60
N ALA A 215 23.70 1.72 -38.45
CA ALA A 215 22.34 2.19 -38.75
C ALA A 215 21.91 3.36 -37.87
N LEU A 216 22.17 3.27 -36.56
CA LEU A 216 21.83 4.34 -35.61
C LEU A 216 22.61 5.63 -35.91
N LEU A 217 23.89 5.53 -36.30
CA LEU A 217 24.68 6.70 -36.71
C LEU A 217 24.08 7.38 -37.95
N LYS A 218 23.71 6.63 -38.96
CA LYS A 218 23.06 7.17 -40.19
C LYS A 218 21.74 7.87 -39.89
N VAL A 219 20.88 7.27 -39.05
CA VAL A 219 19.60 7.86 -38.62
C VAL A 219 19.83 9.15 -37.83
N ARG A 220 20.80 9.14 -36.91
CA ARG A 220 21.15 10.32 -36.11
C ARG A 220 21.61 11.49 -36.99
N GLU A 221 22.54 11.25 -37.91
CA GLU A 221 23.02 12.28 -38.87
C GLU A 221 21.89 12.87 -39.72
N ARG A 222 20.86 12.08 -40.05
CA ARG A 222 19.70 12.56 -40.80
C ARG A 222 18.76 13.41 -39.94
N MET A 223 18.62 13.08 -38.66
CA MET A 223 17.74 13.83 -37.73
C MET A 223 18.35 15.15 -37.23
N GLU A 224 19.68 15.27 -37.25
CA GLU A 224 20.41 16.49 -36.87
C GLU A 224 20.50 17.52 -38.01
N ARG A 225 20.11 17.18 -39.23
CA ARG A 225 20.03 18.08 -40.42
C ARG A 225 18.64 18.65 -40.59
#